data_97386468b95ab3967ada9a87e7ac595c
#
_entry.id   97386468b95ab3967ada9a87e7ac595c
#
_cell.length_a   1.000
_cell.length_b   1.000
_cell.length_c   1.000
_cell.angle_alpha   90.00
_cell.angle_beta   90.00
_cell.angle_gamma   90.00
#
_symmetry.space_group_name_H-M   'P 1'
#
loop_
_entity.id
_entity.type
_entity.pdbx_description
1 polymer ?
#
loop_
_entity_poly.entity_id
_entity_poly.type
_entity_poly.pdbx_seq_one_letter_code
_entity_poly.pdbx_strand_id
1 'polypeptide(L)'
;MLLAIVVISAAVPSFGQSSPYPNERDVPKGWVTAPSSKANPSLWECAGYGGSQIVSLEEGSLRIGKPPDEEPEQVPLPQQLKLSKEMHGSRSLLRTADGWLVGFDAGEFGGGLWWFNNEGDENQKLLSENVHAIYHTRDGVFALVGLAHLSLNSGQIYQFTETAEEVRVTHLADLGGSPEASTVDSDGRFVVATPRSVVAVDYAGNLRELYRPGEDLTYPTSVVVDANGDIFAGMRFFVLRLVPGNSGDYRPQWLMEKECQSFKIVKRICTCGDKY
;
A
#
# COMPACT_ATOMS: atom_id res chain seq x y z
N MET A 1 20.57 -15.71 -74.94
CA MET A 1 19.32 -15.45 -74.19
C MET A 1 19.73 -15.33 -72.73
N LEU A 2 19.97 -14.10 -72.24
CA LEU A 2 20.38 -13.84 -70.85
C LEU A 2 19.12 -13.57 -69.99
N LEU A 3 18.88 -14.39 -68.98
CA LEU A 3 17.82 -14.16 -68.03
C LEU A 3 18.32 -13.20 -66.93
N ALA A 4 17.73 -12.01 -66.88
CA ALA A 4 17.98 -11.06 -65.79
C ALA A 4 17.14 -11.43 -64.58
N ILE A 5 17.79 -11.79 -63.45
CA ILE A 5 17.11 -12.02 -62.16
C ILE A 5 16.96 -10.66 -61.49
N VAL A 6 15.72 -10.17 -61.37
CA VAL A 6 15.39 -8.98 -60.59
C VAL A 6 15.20 -9.44 -59.11
N VAL A 7 16.16 -9.03 -58.27
CA VAL A 7 16.04 -9.21 -56.83
C VAL A 7 15.19 -8.05 -56.28
N ILE A 8 13.94 -8.33 -55.94
CA ILE A 8 13.08 -7.39 -55.23
C ILE A 8 13.44 -7.47 -53.73
N SER A 9 14.17 -6.49 -53.22
CA SER A 9 14.44 -6.33 -51.81
C SER A 9 13.16 -5.77 -51.15
N ALA A 10 12.41 -6.62 -50.46
CA ALA A 10 11.29 -6.19 -49.62
C ALA A 10 11.86 -5.53 -48.35
N ALA A 11 11.68 -4.22 -48.24
CA ALA A 11 11.95 -3.52 -46.97
C ALA A 11 10.96 -4.03 -45.91
N VAL A 12 11.48 -4.71 -44.91
CA VAL A 12 10.69 -5.10 -43.72
C VAL A 12 10.41 -3.79 -42.95
N PRO A 13 9.12 -3.45 -42.70
CA PRO A 13 8.83 -2.29 -41.87
C PRO A 13 9.36 -2.58 -40.47
N SER A 14 10.28 -1.74 -40.00
CA SER A 14 10.66 -1.71 -38.60
C SER A 14 9.43 -1.28 -37.78
N PHE A 15 8.72 -2.25 -37.22
CA PHE A 15 7.78 -1.95 -36.14
C PHE A 15 8.61 -1.33 -35.01
N GLY A 16 8.49 -0.02 -34.86
CA GLY A 16 9.01 0.66 -33.67
C GLY A 16 8.37 -0.03 -32.47
N GLN A 17 9.19 -0.69 -31.65
CA GLN A 17 8.74 -1.21 -30.37
C GLN A 17 8.32 0.02 -29.57
N SER A 18 7.01 0.26 -29.47
CA SER A 18 6.47 1.18 -28.47
C SER A 18 6.97 0.69 -27.13
N SER A 19 7.59 1.58 -26.35
CA SER A 19 7.99 1.26 -24.97
C SER A 19 6.80 0.59 -24.29
N PRO A 20 6.96 -0.58 -23.63
CA PRO A 20 5.87 -1.26 -22.93
C PRO A 20 5.37 -0.48 -21.71
N TYR A 21 5.95 0.66 -21.42
CA TYR A 21 5.65 1.49 -20.27
C TYR A 21 5.25 2.90 -20.70
N PRO A 22 4.24 3.53 -20.06
CA PRO A 22 3.87 4.91 -20.33
C PRO A 22 5.06 5.86 -20.13
N ASN A 23 5.11 6.92 -20.91
CA ASN A 23 6.18 7.91 -20.89
C ASN A 23 6.11 8.76 -19.60
N GLU A 24 7.23 9.37 -19.21
CA GLU A 24 7.35 10.32 -18.08
C GLU A 24 6.36 11.50 -18.11
N ARG A 25 5.60 11.67 -19.21
CA ARG A 25 4.56 12.71 -19.34
C ARG A 25 3.44 12.62 -18.31
N ASP A 26 3.26 11.45 -17.67
CA ASP A 26 2.18 11.20 -16.70
C ASP A 26 2.59 11.42 -15.25
N VAL A 27 3.75 12.03 -15.00
CA VAL A 27 4.15 12.41 -13.65
C VAL A 27 3.25 13.54 -13.15
N PRO A 28 2.65 13.45 -11.95
CA PRO A 28 1.76 14.47 -11.42
C PRO A 28 2.40 15.86 -11.40
N LYS A 29 1.59 16.92 -11.63
CA LYS A 29 2.09 18.30 -11.61
C LYS A 29 2.74 18.61 -10.26
N GLY A 30 3.94 19.18 -10.29
CA GLY A 30 4.72 19.49 -9.08
C GLY A 30 5.63 18.34 -8.63
N TRP A 31 5.58 17.20 -9.30
CA TRP A 31 6.39 16.02 -9.01
C TRP A 31 7.40 15.77 -10.14
N VAL A 32 8.47 15.08 -9.82
CA VAL A 32 9.51 14.65 -10.77
C VAL A 32 10.01 13.26 -10.39
N THR A 33 10.58 12.54 -11.35
CA THR A 33 11.25 11.27 -11.06
C THR A 33 12.51 11.53 -10.24
N ALA A 34 12.62 10.87 -9.10
CA ALA A 34 13.79 10.93 -8.24
C ALA A 34 14.97 10.20 -8.90
N PRO A 35 16.22 10.71 -8.77
CA PRO A 35 17.40 9.98 -9.17
C PRO A 35 17.56 8.70 -8.33
N SER A 36 18.22 7.68 -8.89
CA SER A 36 18.50 6.45 -8.15
C SER A 36 19.37 6.71 -6.92
N SER A 37 19.33 5.82 -5.93
CA SER A 37 20.18 5.90 -4.72
C SER A 37 21.68 5.94 -5.06
N LYS A 38 22.09 5.25 -6.11
CA LYS A 38 23.48 5.31 -6.61
C LYS A 38 23.85 6.67 -7.20
N ALA A 39 22.90 7.35 -7.87
CA ALA A 39 23.13 8.65 -8.48
C ALA A 39 23.10 9.80 -7.47
N ASN A 40 22.28 9.69 -6.41
CA ASN A 40 22.19 10.69 -5.34
C ASN A 40 21.96 10.04 -3.97
N PRO A 41 23.00 9.46 -3.34
CA PRO A 41 22.87 8.80 -2.03
C PRO A 41 22.33 9.74 -0.94
N SER A 42 22.74 11.01 -0.94
CA SER A 42 22.32 11.99 0.07
C SER A 42 20.82 12.27 0.02
N LEU A 43 20.20 12.23 -1.16
CA LEU A 43 18.74 12.35 -1.30
C LEU A 43 18.04 11.19 -0.61
N TRP A 44 18.54 9.98 -0.76
CA TRP A 44 17.96 8.77 -0.18
C TRP A 44 18.22 8.69 1.34
N GLU A 45 19.35 9.17 1.81
CA GLU A 45 19.57 9.39 3.25
C GLU A 45 18.54 10.38 3.80
N CYS A 46 18.25 11.44 3.03
CA CYS A 46 17.23 12.43 3.35
C CYS A 46 15.85 11.81 3.52
N ALA A 47 15.48 10.86 2.68
CA ALA A 47 14.20 10.19 2.72
C ALA A 47 13.91 9.51 4.08
N GLY A 48 14.94 9.03 4.78
CA GLY A 48 14.81 8.45 6.12
C GLY A 48 14.33 9.44 7.20
N TYR A 49 14.46 10.73 6.94
CA TYR A 49 14.13 11.82 7.89
C TYR A 49 13.05 12.77 7.38
N GLY A 50 12.56 12.56 6.15
CA GLY A 50 11.52 13.39 5.53
C GLY A 50 10.13 13.13 6.08
N GLY A 51 9.22 14.08 5.83
CA GLY A 51 7.80 13.90 6.12
C GLY A 51 7.16 12.84 5.22
N SER A 52 6.10 12.21 5.70
CA SER A 52 5.35 11.22 4.94
C SER A 52 4.55 11.87 3.80
N GLN A 53 4.38 11.11 2.72
CA GLN A 53 3.47 11.44 1.64
C GLN A 53 2.25 10.52 1.73
N ILE A 54 1.06 11.07 1.51
CA ILE A 54 -0.19 10.31 1.43
C ILE A 54 -0.68 10.34 -0.01
N VAL A 55 -1.06 9.20 -0.54
CA VAL A 55 -1.71 9.06 -1.84
C VAL A 55 -3.17 8.67 -1.66
N SER A 56 -4.04 9.28 -2.46
CA SER A 56 -5.47 8.94 -2.52
C SER A 56 -5.99 9.09 -3.95
N LEU A 57 -7.16 8.54 -4.23
CA LEU A 57 -7.90 8.77 -5.47
C LEU A 57 -9.15 9.58 -5.13
N GLU A 58 -9.28 10.75 -5.74
CA GLU A 58 -10.49 11.58 -5.69
C GLU A 58 -11.11 11.59 -7.08
N GLU A 59 -12.31 11.03 -7.20
CA GLU A 59 -13.01 10.90 -8.50
C GLU A 59 -12.13 10.23 -9.57
N GLY A 60 -11.33 9.23 -9.19
CA GLY A 60 -10.40 8.52 -10.06
C GLY A 60 -9.09 9.27 -10.37
N SER A 61 -8.93 10.50 -9.86
CA SER A 61 -7.71 11.30 -10.05
C SER A 61 -6.76 11.13 -8.87
N LEU A 62 -5.48 10.86 -9.15
CA LEU A 62 -4.45 10.76 -8.11
C LEU A 62 -4.27 12.11 -7.39
N ARG A 63 -4.32 12.05 -6.07
CA ARG A 63 -3.91 13.12 -5.16
C ARG A 63 -2.70 12.67 -4.36
N ILE A 64 -1.73 13.55 -4.24
CA ILE A 64 -0.58 13.36 -3.37
C ILE A 64 -0.52 14.56 -2.43
N GLY A 65 -0.40 14.29 -1.14
CA GLY A 65 -0.36 15.30 -0.09
C GLY A 65 0.45 14.84 1.10
N LYS A 66 0.51 15.68 2.12
CA LYS A 66 1.07 15.34 3.42
C LYS A 66 -0.04 14.84 4.34
N PRO A 67 0.29 14.02 5.36
CA PRO A 67 -0.67 13.74 6.42
C PRO A 67 -1.19 15.05 7.02
N PRO A 68 -2.44 15.09 7.49
CA PRO A 68 -2.92 16.22 8.26
C PRO A 68 -2.02 16.43 9.50
N ASP A 69 -1.84 17.70 9.90
CA ASP A 69 -1.04 18.05 11.09
C ASP A 69 -1.70 17.54 12.39
N GLU A 70 -3.00 17.35 12.38
CA GLU A 70 -3.76 16.78 13.48
C GLU A 70 -3.78 15.25 13.38
N GLU A 71 -3.72 14.57 14.52
CA GLU A 71 -3.92 13.13 14.57
C GLU A 71 -5.27 12.77 13.92
N PRO A 72 -5.33 11.75 13.06
CA PRO A 72 -6.57 11.35 12.43
C PRO A 72 -7.60 11.03 13.50
N GLU A 73 -8.80 11.57 13.33
CA GLU A 73 -9.91 11.30 14.24
C GLU A 73 -10.14 9.78 14.31
N GLN A 74 -10.17 9.28 15.53
CA GLN A 74 -10.40 7.85 15.76
C GLN A 74 -11.78 7.46 15.23
N VAL A 75 -11.88 6.30 14.57
CA VAL A 75 -13.17 5.76 14.13
C VAL A 75 -14.11 5.68 15.33
N PRO A 76 -15.26 6.39 15.29
CA PRO A 76 -16.19 6.37 16.42
C PRO A 76 -16.80 4.96 16.56
N LEU A 77 -16.73 4.44 17.78
CA LEU A 77 -17.35 3.14 18.09
C LEU A 77 -18.80 3.33 18.56
N PRO A 78 -19.70 2.38 18.25
CA PRO A 78 -21.04 2.37 18.82
C PRO A 78 -20.99 2.39 20.35
N GLN A 79 -21.81 3.26 20.97
CA GLN A 79 -21.76 3.50 22.42
C GLN A 79 -22.09 2.27 23.27
N GLN A 80 -22.84 1.31 22.71
CA GLN A 80 -23.21 0.07 23.39
C GLN A 80 -22.04 -0.92 23.55
N LEU A 81 -20.94 -0.77 22.76
CA LEU A 81 -19.83 -1.72 22.82
C LEU A 81 -19.09 -1.62 24.15
N LYS A 82 -19.05 -2.72 24.90
CA LYS A 82 -18.34 -2.82 26.18
C LYS A 82 -16.87 -3.14 25.94
N LEU A 83 -16.04 -2.11 25.91
CA LEU A 83 -14.60 -2.26 25.70
C LEU A 83 -13.88 -2.70 26.96
N SER A 84 -12.90 -3.59 26.83
CA SER A 84 -11.94 -3.94 27.86
C SER A 84 -10.67 -3.09 27.76
N LYS A 85 -9.78 -3.17 28.74
CA LYS A 85 -8.50 -2.44 28.74
C LYS A 85 -7.53 -2.88 27.62
N GLU A 86 -7.72 -4.08 27.09
CA GLU A 86 -6.90 -4.60 25.98
C GLU A 86 -7.30 -3.99 24.62
N MET A 87 -8.48 -3.37 24.55
CA MET A 87 -9.06 -2.80 23.34
C MET A 87 -8.66 -1.33 23.19
N HIS A 88 -7.42 -1.08 22.78
CA HIS A 88 -6.84 0.26 22.66
C HIS A 88 -6.01 0.42 21.39
N GLY A 89 -5.61 1.65 21.07
CA GLY A 89 -4.89 2.02 19.87
C GLY A 89 -5.81 2.53 18.73
N SER A 90 -5.28 2.58 17.53
CA SER A 90 -6.04 2.93 16.32
C SER A 90 -7.13 1.89 16.07
N ARG A 91 -8.23 2.31 15.43
CA ARG A 91 -9.43 1.48 15.32
C ARG A 91 -9.88 1.29 13.89
N SER A 92 -10.28 0.07 13.57
CA SER A 92 -11.03 -0.30 12.38
C SER A 92 -12.38 -0.86 12.79
N LEU A 93 -13.46 -0.49 12.13
CA LEU A 93 -14.82 -0.89 12.47
C LEU A 93 -15.56 -1.35 11.22
N LEU A 94 -16.22 -2.50 11.33
CA LEU A 94 -17.12 -3.01 10.29
C LEU A 94 -18.40 -3.54 10.91
N ARG A 95 -19.55 -3.16 10.35
CA ARG A 95 -20.83 -3.77 10.68
C ARG A 95 -20.92 -5.14 9.99
N THR A 96 -21.22 -6.20 10.78
CA THR A 96 -21.47 -7.55 10.28
C THR A 96 -22.97 -7.87 10.29
N ALA A 97 -23.37 -9.10 9.95
CA ALA A 97 -24.77 -9.48 9.92
C ALA A 97 -25.41 -9.41 11.33
N ASP A 98 -24.73 -9.99 12.32
CA ASP A 98 -25.25 -10.14 13.68
C ASP A 98 -24.46 -9.32 14.72
N GLY A 99 -23.56 -8.43 14.26
CA GLY A 99 -22.76 -7.68 15.22
C GLY A 99 -21.80 -6.66 14.60
N TRP A 100 -20.66 -6.54 15.24
CA TRP A 100 -19.60 -5.59 14.88
C TRP A 100 -18.25 -6.28 14.94
N LEU A 101 -17.45 -6.09 13.90
CA LEU A 101 -16.04 -6.47 13.88
C LEU A 101 -15.20 -5.23 14.16
N VAL A 102 -14.38 -5.29 15.21
CA VAL A 102 -13.56 -4.15 15.65
C VAL A 102 -12.11 -4.58 15.73
N GLY A 103 -11.27 -3.92 14.94
CA GLY A 103 -9.82 -4.07 14.97
C GLY A 103 -9.17 -2.98 15.80
N PHE A 104 -8.11 -3.35 16.54
CA PHE A 104 -7.26 -2.43 17.30
C PHE A 104 -5.82 -2.60 16.88
N ASP A 105 -5.11 -1.47 16.75
CA ASP A 105 -3.68 -1.42 16.49
C ASP A 105 -3.04 -0.44 17.49
N ALA A 106 -2.24 -0.97 18.40
CA ALA A 106 -1.46 -0.21 19.38
C ALA A 106 0.05 -0.44 19.19
N GLY A 107 0.47 -0.90 17.99
CA GLY A 107 1.86 -1.16 17.66
C GLY A 107 2.47 -2.20 18.61
N GLU A 108 3.63 -1.87 19.19
CA GLU A 108 4.34 -2.75 20.14
C GLU A 108 3.57 -3.04 21.43
N PHE A 109 2.55 -2.24 21.74
CA PHE A 109 1.74 -2.38 22.95
C PHE A 109 0.53 -3.32 22.76
N GLY A 110 0.46 -3.99 21.62
CA GLY A 110 -0.56 -4.99 21.33
C GLY A 110 -1.65 -4.48 20.39
N GLY A 111 -2.67 -5.31 20.24
CA GLY A 111 -3.81 -5.07 19.36
C GLY A 111 -4.77 -6.24 19.43
N GLY A 112 -5.66 -6.35 18.48
CA GLY A 112 -6.55 -7.47 18.36
C GLY A 112 -7.74 -7.25 17.47
N LEU A 113 -8.32 -8.35 17.00
CA LEU A 113 -9.59 -8.37 16.30
C LEU A 113 -10.64 -8.93 17.23
N TRP A 114 -11.74 -8.21 17.39
CA TRP A 114 -12.85 -8.56 18.27
C TRP A 114 -14.17 -8.53 17.50
N TRP A 115 -14.99 -9.51 17.76
CA TRP A 115 -16.39 -9.46 17.36
C TRP A 115 -17.26 -9.11 18.56
N PHE A 116 -18.33 -8.34 18.34
CA PHE A 116 -19.35 -7.98 19.33
C PHE A 116 -20.72 -8.31 18.75
N ASN A 117 -21.63 -8.79 19.59
CA ASN A 117 -23.03 -8.92 19.22
C ASN A 117 -23.69 -7.54 18.98
N ASN A 118 -24.93 -7.54 18.48
CA ASN A 118 -25.68 -6.32 18.17
C ASN A 118 -25.85 -5.38 19.38
N GLU A 119 -26.06 -5.95 20.55
CA GLU A 119 -26.26 -5.25 21.81
C GLU A 119 -24.94 -4.74 22.41
N GLY A 120 -23.81 -5.27 21.96
CA GLY A 120 -22.47 -4.88 22.38
C GLY A 120 -22.08 -5.37 23.78
N ASP A 121 -22.86 -6.27 24.39
CA ASP A 121 -22.62 -6.80 25.73
C ASP A 121 -21.90 -8.15 25.72
N GLU A 122 -21.93 -8.88 24.62
CA GLU A 122 -21.12 -10.05 24.36
C GLU A 122 -20.03 -9.75 23.34
N ASN A 123 -18.83 -10.27 23.58
CA ASN A 123 -17.72 -10.14 22.66
C ASN A 123 -16.83 -11.38 22.65
N GLN A 124 -16.13 -11.56 21.55
CA GLN A 124 -15.16 -12.62 21.35
C GLN A 124 -13.89 -12.06 20.74
N LYS A 125 -12.74 -12.34 21.35
CA LYS A 125 -11.42 -12.06 20.75
C LYS A 125 -11.13 -13.11 19.69
N LEU A 126 -10.92 -12.66 18.46
CA LEU A 126 -10.66 -13.52 17.31
C LEU A 126 -9.18 -13.62 17.00
N LEU A 127 -8.44 -12.50 17.13
CA LEU A 127 -6.99 -12.41 16.91
C LEU A 127 -6.34 -11.54 17.99
N SER A 128 -5.04 -11.75 18.20
CA SER A 128 -4.22 -10.97 19.15
C SER A 128 -3.20 -10.06 18.45
N GLU A 129 -3.17 -10.04 17.13
CA GLU A 129 -2.29 -9.24 16.31
C GLU A 129 -2.87 -7.84 16.06
N ASN A 130 -2.03 -6.85 15.81
CA ASN A 130 -2.46 -5.51 15.41
C ASN A 130 -3.25 -5.55 14.10
N VAL A 131 -4.40 -4.89 14.06
CA VAL A 131 -5.29 -4.85 12.89
C VAL A 131 -5.09 -3.54 12.14
N HIS A 132 -4.41 -3.60 11.00
CA HIS A 132 -4.16 -2.44 10.14
C HIS A 132 -5.36 -2.06 9.28
N ALA A 133 -6.15 -3.06 8.83
CA ALA A 133 -7.34 -2.81 8.02
C ALA A 133 -8.36 -3.95 8.12
N ILE A 134 -9.65 -3.60 7.92
CA ILE A 134 -10.75 -4.55 7.73
C ILE A 134 -11.42 -4.19 6.40
N TYR A 135 -11.56 -5.17 5.51
CA TYR A 135 -12.20 -5.02 4.21
C TYR A 135 -13.48 -5.85 4.12
N HIS A 136 -14.54 -5.21 3.65
CA HIS A 136 -15.73 -5.91 3.19
C HIS A 136 -15.71 -5.88 1.64
N THR A 137 -15.59 -7.05 1.05
CA THR A 137 -15.53 -7.23 -0.40
C THR A 137 -16.68 -8.11 -0.88
N ARG A 138 -16.81 -8.30 -2.18
CA ARG A 138 -17.79 -9.25 -2.74
C ARG A 138 -17.55 -10.71 -2.33
N ASP A 139 -16.30 -11.05 -1.97
CA ASP A 139 -15.87 -12.42 -1.62
C ASP A 139 -15.78 -12.64 -0.12
N GLY A 140 -16.18 -11.66 0.69
CA GLY A 140 -16.27 -11.77 2.14
C GLY A 140 -15.63 -10.61 2.90
N VAL A 141 -15.44 -10.84 4.20
CA VAL A 141 -14.80 -9.91 5.11
C VAL A 141 -13.40 -10.40 5.44
N PHE A 142 -12.43 -9.50 5.41
CA PHE A 142 -11.02 -9.82 5.61
C PHE A 142 -10.37 -8.82 6.55
N ALA A 143 -9.48 -9.32 7.42
CA ALA A 143 -8.65 -8.51 8.29
C ALA A 143 -7.17 -8.67 7.90
N LEU A 144 -6.48 -7.55 7.73
CA LEU A 144 -5.04 -7.48 7.53
C LEU A 144 -4.39 -7.13 8.85
N VAL A 145 -3.51 -8.00 9.31
CA VAL A 145 -2.89 -7.88 10.63
C VAL A 145 -1.38 -7.97 10.53
N GLY A 146 -0.67 -7.39 11.49
CA GLY A 146 0.79 -7.49 11.51
C GLY A 146 1.46 -6.56 12.49
N LEU A 147 2.79 -6.61 12.49
CA LEU A 147 3.63 -5.72 13.27
C LEU A 147 5.01 -5.60 12.61
N ALA A 148 5.45 -4.37 12.41
CA ALA A 148 6.85 -4.04 12.10
C ALA A 148 7.44 -3.24 13.26
N HIS A 149 8.21 -3.90 14.11
CA HIS A 149 8.90 -3.27 15.24
C HIS A 149 10.25 -3.94 15.48
N LEU A 150 11.33 -3.17 15.47
CA LEU A 150 12.70 -3.66 15.61
C LEU A 150 13.01 -4.78 14.60
N SER A 151 13.29 -5.99 15.09
CA SER A 151 13.55 -7.17 14.25
C SER A 151 12.28 -7.94 13.84
N LEU A 152 11.13 -7.62 14.43
CA LEU A 152 9.85 -8.20 14.05
C LEU A 152 9.31 -7.49 12.81
N ASN A 153 8.91 -8.28 11.82
CA ASN A 153 8.22 -7.79 10.64
C ASN A 153 7.38 -8.94 10.08
N SER A 154 6.14 -9.01 10.49
CA SER A 154 5.20 -10.06 10.10
C SER A 154 3.85 -9.47 9.75
N GLY A 155 3.14 -10.11 8.84
CA GLY A 155 1.79 -9.72 8.48
C GLY A 155 1.06 -10.88 7.83
N GLN A 156 -0.24 -10.94 8.07
CA GLN A 156 -1.15 -11.95 7.56
C GLN A 156 -2.48 -11.34 7.12
N ILE A 157 -3.17 -12.09 6.29
CA ILE A 157 -4.58 -11.86 5.96
C ILE A 157 -5.40 -12.99 6.54
N TYR A 158 -6.49 -12.64 7.21
CA TYR A 158 -7.48 -13.58 7.71
C TYR A 158 -8.84 -13.29 7.07
N GLN A 159 -9.56 -14.35 6.73
CA GLN A 159 -10.97 -14.26 6.34
C GLN A 159 -11.84 -14.43 7.58
N PHE A 160 -12.76 -13.49 7.79
CA PHE A 160 -13.79 -13.55 8.84
C PHE A 160 -15.02 -14.27 8.30
N THR A 161 -15.60 -15.13 9.12
CA THR A 161 -16.85 -15.85 8.84
C THR A 161 -17.75 -15.74 10.06
N GLU A 162 -19.01 -15.39 9.81
CA GLU A 162 -20.07 -15.33 10.82
C GLU A 162 -21.23 -16.21 10.34
N THR A 163 -21.66 -17.11 11.21
CA THR A 163 -22.81 -17.99 11.01
C THR A 163 -23.69 -17.93 12.27
N ALA A 164 -24.89 -18.49 12.21
CA ALA A 164 -25.76 -18.55 13.40
C ALA A 164 -25.16 -19.37 14.55
N GLU A 165 -24.15 -20.20 14.28
CA GLU A 165 -23.59 -21.12 15.26
C GLU A 165 -22.22 -20.64 15.79
N GLU A 166 -21.44 -19.95 14.96
CA GLU A 166 -20.08 -19.53 15.31
C GLU A 166 -19.60 -18.28 14.57
N VAL A 167 -18.68 -17.60 15.23
CA VAL A 167 -17.87 -16.51 14.66
C VAL A 167 -16.41 -16.94 14.69
N ARG A 168 -15.74 -16.90 13.54
CA ARG A 168 -14.34 -17.33 13.42
C ARG A 168 -13.55 -16.56 12.37
N VAL A 169 -12.24 -16.69 12.45
CA VAL A 169 -11.32 -16.26 11.40
C VAL A 169 -10.51 -17.45 10.87
N THR A 170 -10.23 -17.44 9.60
CA THR A 170 -9.41 -18.45 8.93
C THR A 170 -8.22 -17.76 8.26
N HIS A 171 -7.01 -18.26 8.50
CA HIS A 171 -5.82 -17.75 7.84
C HIS A 171 -5.93 -17.92 6.33
N LEU A 172 -5.62 -16.84 5.59
CA LEU A 172 -5.68 -16.81 4.14
C LEU A 172 -4.26 -16.80 3.53
N ALA A 173 -3.40 -15.88 3.98
CA ALA A 173 -2.06 -15.71 3.42
C ALA A 173 -1.10 -15.04 4.42
N ASP A 174 0.19 -15.38 4.28
CA ASP A 174 1.30 -14.66 4.91
C ASP A 174 1.85 -13.60 3.95
N LEU A 175 1.98 -12.36 4.42
CA LEU A 175 2.41 -11.21 3.60
C LEU A 175 3.94 -11.04 3.52
N GLY A 176 4.69 -11.74 4.38
CA GLY A 176 6.14 -11.56 4.48
C GLY A 176 6.59 -10.25 5.15
N GLY A 177 5.66 -9.46 5.65
CA GLY A 177 5.88 -8.22 6.38
C GLY A 177 4.59 -7.55 6.80
N SER A 178 4.66 -6.62 7.75
CA SER A 178 3.53 -5.87 8.26
C SER A 178 2.80 -5.10 7.15
N PRO A 179 1.46 -5.12 7.10
CA PRO A 179 0.68 -4.42 6.07
C PRO A 179 0.53 -2.93 6.40
N GLU A 180 1.63 -2.17 6.28
CA GLU A 180 1.67 -0.73 6.63
C GLU A 180 0.64 0.11 5.86
N ALA A 181 0.38 -0.28 4.60
CA ALA A 181 -0.67 0.31 3.79
C ALA A 181 -1.28 -0.74 2.87
N SER A 182 -2.58 -0.66 2.63
CA SER A 182 -3.28 -1.60 1.77
C SER A 182 -4.47 -0.99 1.06
N THR A 183 -4.88 -1.61 -0.04
CA THR A 183 -6.09 -1.29 -0.80
C THR A 183 -6.59 -2.54 -1.51
N VAL A 184 -7.78 -2.49 -2.09
CA VAL A 184 -8.31 -3.53 -2.99
C VAL A 184 -8.36 -2.95 -4.40
N ASP A 185 -7.77 -3.66 -5.37
CA ASP A 185 -7.78 -3.23 -6.75
C ASP A 185 -9.08 -3.62 -7.49
N SER A 186 -9.20 -3.23 -8.76
CA SER A 186 -10.38 -3.52 -9.60
C SER A 186 -10.58 -5.02 -9.86
N ASP A 187 -9.52 -5.82 -9.78
CA ASP A 187 -9.60 -7.29 -9.93
C ASP A 187 -10.01 -7.97 -8.62
N GLY A 188 -10.13 -7.22 -7.54
CA GLY A 188 -10.48 -7.70 -6.22
C GLY A 188 -9.29 -8.22 -5.40
N ARG A 189 -8.04 -7.95 -5.81
CA ARG A 189 -6.86 -8.36 -5.05
C ARG A 189 -6.51 -7.33 -3.98
N PHE A 190 -6.04 -7.80 -2.84
CA PHE A 190 -5.40 -6.94 -1.85
C PHE A 190 -4.02 -6.53 -2.38
N VAL A 191 -3.81 -5.24 -2.58
CA VAL A 191 -2.49 -4.66 -2.86
C VAL A 191 -1.96 -4.09 -1.55
N VAL A 192 -0.85 -4.65 -1.09
CA VAL A 192 -0.29 -4.37 0.23
C VAL A 192 1.14 -3.88 0.12
N ALA A 193 1.41 -2.72 0.70
CA ALA A 193 2.76 -2.21 0.89
C ALA A 193 3.25 -2.59 2.30
N THR A 194 4.30 -3.41 2.33
CA THR A 194 5.01 -3.80 3.57
C THR A 194 6.31 -2.99 3.69
N PRO A 195 7.03 -3.02 4.80
CA PRO A 195 8.35 -2.38 4.89
C PRO A 195 9.37 -2.86 3.86
N ARG A 196 9.17 -4.04 3.24
CA ARG A 196 10.16 -4.67 2.34
C ARG A 196 9.70 -4.90 0.92
N SER A 197 8.40 -4.85 0.65
CA SER A 197 7.85 -5.18 -0.67
C SER A 197 6.45 -4.61 -0.88
N VAL A 198 6.04 -4.56 -2.13
CA VAL A 198 4.63 -4.42 -2.50
C VAL A 198 4.18 -5.76 -3.05
N VAL A 199 3.10 -6.31 -2.48
CA VAL A 199 2.55 -7.61 -2.86
C VAL A 199 1.09 -7.47 -3.26
N ALA A 200 0.60 -8.41 -4.08
CA ALA A 200 -0.83 -8.59 -4.33
C ALA A 200 -1.26 -9.98 -3.86
N VAL A 201 -2.43 -10.07 -3.23
CA VAL A 201 -3.01 -11.34 -2.76
C VAL A 201 -4.44 -11.44 -3.28
N ASP A 202 -4.77 -12.55 -3.94
CA ASP A 202 -6.13 -12.83 -4.35
C ASP A 202 -6.95 -13.49 -3.22
N TYR A 203 -8.27 -13.63 -3.42
CA TYR A 203 -9.15 -14.23 -2.41
C TYR A 203 -8.97 -15.74 -2.21
N ALA A 204 -8.14 -16.39 -3.04
CA ALA A 204 -7.71 -17.78 -2.82
C ALA A 204 -6.43 -17.86 -1.98
N GLY A 205 -5.84 -16.72 -1.59
CA GLY A 205 -4.61 -16.64 -0.82
C GLY A 205 -3.34 -16.73 -1.66
N ASN A 206 -3.44 -16.68 -2.99
CA ASN A 206 -2.27 -16.69 -3.85
C ASN A 206 -1.57 -15.32 -3.76
N LEU A 207 -0.37 -15.31 -3.20
CA LEU A 207 0.47 -14.12 -3.08
C LEU A 207 1.39 -13.99 -4.29
N ARG A 208 1.45 -12.78 -4.82
CA ARG A 208 2.39 -12.37 -5.85
C ARG A 208 3.17 -11.15 -5.38
N GLU A 209 4.48 -11.23 -5.37
CA GLU A 209 5.34 -10.07 -5.19
C GLU A 209 5.35 -9.22 -6.46
N LEU A 210 4.94 -7.96 -6.34
CA LEU A 210 4.90 -6.99 -7.43
C LEU A 210 6.19 -6.20 -7.53
N TYR A 211 6.78 -5.87 -6.37
CA TYR A 211 8.03 -5.14 -6.28
C TYR A 211 8.74 -5.41 -4.97
N ARG A 212 10.06 -5.62 -5.06
CA ARG A 212 10.98 -5.65 -3.92
C ARG A 212 12.19 -4.79 -4.25
N PRO A 213 12.41 -3.67 -3.56
CA PRO A 213 13.66 -2.92 -3.69
C PRO A 213 14.82 -3.72 -3.10
N GLY A 214 16.05 -3.36 -3.49
CA GLY A 214 17.26 -3.92 -2.87
C GLY A 214 17.49 -3.46 -1.43
N GLU A 215 16.75 -2.44 -0.98
CA GLU A 215 16.76 -1.85 0.35
C GLU A 215 15.31 -1.78 0.87
N ASP A 216 15.12 -1.62 2.19
CA ASP A 216 13.78 -1.50 2.76
C ASP A 216 13.04 -0.28 2.18
N LEU A 217 11.72 -0.41 2.01
CA LEU A 217 10.86 0.71 1.63
C LEU A 217 10.86 1.76 2.75
N THR A 218 10.83 3.03 2.37
CA THR A 218 10.84 4.13 3.33
C THR A 218 9.47 4.36 3.93
N TYR A 219 9.05 3.51 4.86
CA TYR A 219 7.84 3.62 5.65
C TYR A 219 6.58 3.91 4.80
N PRO A 220 5.95 2.88 4.22
CA PRO A 220 4.69 3.02 3.51
C PRO A 220 3.60 3.60 4.42
N THR A 221 2.81 4.55 3.90
CA THR A 221 1.77 5.24 4.66
C THR A 221 0.39 5.14 4.02
N SER A 222 0.36 4.90 2.71
CA SER A 222 -0.85 4.80 1.92
C SER A 222 -0.56 4.08 0.61
N VAL A 223 -1.57 3.43 0.02
CA VAL A 223 -1.47 2.81 -1.29
C VAL A 223 -2.79 2.92 -2.03
N VAL A 224 -2.72 3.20 -3.34
CA VAL A 224 -3.88 3.21 -4.25
C VAL A 224 -3.50 2.57 -5.57
N VAL A 225 -4.50 2.07 -6.29
CA VAL A 225 -4.37 1.56 -7.67
C VAL A 225 -5.28 2.38 -8.57
N ASP A 226 -4.74 3.02 -9.59
CA ASP A 226 -5.51 3.82 -10.52
C ASP A 226 -6.22 2.97 -11.60
N ALA A 227 -7.02 3.60 -12.44
CA ALA A 227 -7.77 2.94 -13.51
C ALA A 227 -6.87 2.30 -14.59
N ASN A 228 -5.60 2.66 -14.67
CA ASN A 228 -4.61 2.07 -15.58
C ASN A 228 -3.88 0.88 -14.96
N GLY A 229 -4.13 0.58 -13.70
CA GLY A 229 -3.43 -0.43 -12.93
C GLY A 229 -2.09 0.03 -12.37
N ASP A 230 -1.78 1.32 -12.45
CA ASP A 230 -0.61 1.91 -11.79
C ASP A 230 -0.86 1.89 -10.28
N ILE A 231 0.12 1.39 -9.53
CA ILE A 231 0.09 1.37 -8.07
C ILE A 231 0.91 2.55 -7.56
N PHE A 232 0.31 3.39 -6.73
CA PHE A 232 1.01 4.47 -6.05
C PHE A 232 1.06 4.16 -4.56
N ALA A 233 2.26 4.20 -3.98
CA ALA A 233 2.44 4.06 -2.55
C ALA A 233 3.12 5.31 -1.97
N GLY A 234 2.43 5.98 -1.05
CA GLY A 234 2.99 7.07 -0.27
C GLY A 234 4.01 6.55 0.72
N MET A 235 5.17 7.19 0.79
CA MET A 235 6.30 6.83 1.62
C MET A 235 6.79 8.06 2.38
N ARG A 236 7.77 7.91 3.26
CA ARG A 236 8.53 9.07 3.71
C ARG A 236 9.23 9.70 2.53
N PHE A 237 9.04 11.02 2.34
CA PHE A 237 9.68 11.86 1.32
C PHE A 237 9.32 11.54 -0.13
N PHE A 238 9.08 10.27 -0.48
CA PHE A 238 8.82 9.81 -1.83
C PHE A 238 7.39 9.28 -2.02
N VAL A 239 7.01 9.16 -3.29
CA VAL A 239 5.93 8.29 -3.72
C VAL A 239 6.51 7.23 -4.66
N LEU A 240 6.31 5.97 -4.37
CA LEU A 240 6.61 4.88 -5.28
C LEU A 240 5.43 4.71 -6.24
N ARG A 241 5.69 4.80 -7.54
CA ARG A 241 4.78 4.39 -8.61
C ARG A 241 5.28 3.08 -9.22
N LEU A 242 4.40 2.10 -9.30
CA LEU A 242 4.65 0.85 -10.00
C LEU A 242 3.80 0.84 -11.27
N VAL A 243 4.44 0.89 -12.42
CA VAL A 243 3.79 0.90 -13.74
C VAL A 243 3.70 -0.53 -14.26
N PRO A 244 2.51 -1.07 -14.55
CA PRO A 244 2.35 -2.43 -15.05
C PRO A 244 2.97 -2.58 -16.45
N GLY A 245 3.70 -3.67 -16.66
CA GLY A 245 4.21 -4.11 -17.95
C GLY A 245 3.29 -5.14 -18.60
N ASN A 246 3.50 -5.38 -19.90
CA ASN A 246 2.68 -6.31 -20.68
C ASN A 246 2.81 -7.77 -20.22
N SER A 247 3.90 -8.15 -19.58
CA SER A 247 4.17 -9.50 -19.02
C SER A 247 3.67 -9.64 -17.58
N GLY A 248 3.03 -8.59 -17.07
CA GLY A 248 2.53 -8.54 -15.69
C GLY A 248 3.58 -8.13 -14.66
N ASP A 249 4.83 -7.93 -15.04
CA ASP A 249 5.85 -7.27 -14.21
C ASP A 249 5.51 -5.81 -13.96
N TYR A 250 6.18 -5.20 -13.00
CA TYR A 250 6.03 -3.78 -12.68
C TYR A 250 7.36 -3.06 -12.77
N ARG A 251 7.34 -1.87 -13.40
CA ARG A 251 8.49 -0.97 -13.44
C ARG A 251 8.36 0.07 -12.34
N PRO A 252 9.29 0.14 -11.38
CA PRO A 252 9.25 1.16 -10.34
C PRO A 252 9.68 2.53 -10.88
N GLN A 253 8.98 3.56 -10.42
CA GLN A 253 9.36 4.97 -10.54
C GLN A 253 9.24 5.61 -9.15
N TRP A 254 10.32 6.21 -8.67
CA TRP A 254 10.29 6.98 -7.44
C TRP A 254 10.01 8.43 -7.78
N LEU A 255 8.97 8.99 -7.21
CA LEU A 255 8.55 10.37 -7.40
C LEU A 255 8.90 11.19 -6.17
N MET A 256 9.35 12.43 -6.38
CA MET A 256 9.60 13.40 -5.33
C MET A 256 9.03 14.76 -5.70
N GLU A 257 8.76 15.61 -4.72
CA GLU A 257 8.37 16.99 -4.98
C GLU A 257 9.46 17.70 -5.80
N LYS A 258 9.05 18.47 -6.82
CA LYS A 258 9.98 19.19 -7.71
C LYS A 258 10.89 20.14 -6.92
N GLU A 259 10.39 20.75 -5.86
CA GLU A 259 11.14 21.63 -4.98
C GLU A 259 12.29 20.90 -4.27
N CYS A 260 12.20 19.58 -4.11
CA CYS A 260 13.22 18.76 -3.46
C CYS A 260 14.39 18.37 -4.38
N GLN A 261 14.42 18.84 -5.64
CA GLN A 261 15.62 18.75 -6.47
C GLN A 261 16.79 19.57 -5.91
N SER A 262 16.48 20.66 -5.15
CA SER A 262 17.42 21.32 -4.24
C SER A 262 16.99 21.05 -2.81
N PHE A 263 17.82 20.37 -2.01
CA PHE A 263 17.55 20.06 -0.63
C PHE A 263 18.77 20.33 0.23
N LYS A 264 18.53 20.56 1.52
CA LYS A 264 19.59 20.73 2.53
C LYS A 264 19.33 19.76 3.68
N ILE A 265 20.39 19.18 4.19
CA ILE A 265 20.35 18.37 5.41
C ILE A 265 20.93 19.22 6.55
N VAL A 266 20.10 19.58 7.53
CA VAL A 266 20.52 20.32 8.71
C VAL A 266 20.08 19.54 9.94
N LYS A 267 21.02 19.06 10.74
CA LYS A 267 20.74 18.30 11.99
C LYS A 267 19.77 17.11 11.76
N ARG A 268 19.94 16.36 10.67
CA ARG A 268 19.07 15.26 10.24
C ARG A 268 17.64 15.68 9.82
N ILE A 269 17.44 16.96 9.56
CA ILE A 269 16.18 17.45 8.97
C ILE A 269 16.47 17.74 7.50
N CYS A 270 15.62 17.17 6.63
CA CYS A 270 15.64 17.45 5.21
C CYS A 270 14.64 18.53 4.88
N THR A 271 15.12 19.62 4.31
CA THR A 271 14.29 20.71 3.80
C THR A 271 14.43 20.80 2.30
N CYS A 272 13.29 20.90 1.59
CA CYS A 272 13.22 21.08 0.15
C CYS A 272 13.11 22.56 -0.21
N GLY A 273 13.79 22.96 -1.30
CA GLY A 273 13.78 24.34 -1.78
C GLY A 273 14.62 25.31 -0.94
N ASP A 274 14.53 26.58 -1.31
CA ASP A 274 15.29 27.68 -0.65
C ASP A 274 14.49 28.35 0.48
N LYS A 275 13.43 27.72 0.98
CA LYS A 275 12.61 28.28 2.08
C LYS A 275 13.39 28.19 3.39
N TYR A 276 13.96 29.32 3.79
CA TYR A 276 14.32 29.70 5.13
C TYR A 276 13.70 31.06 5.43
#